data_23625e38d7cf0b5b7d1e848104a0f877
#
_entry.id   23625e38d7cf0b5b7d1e848104a0f877
#
_cell.length_a   1.000
_cell.length_b   1.000
_cell.length_c   1.000
_cell.angle_alpha   90.00
_cell.angle_beta   90.00
_cell.angle_gamma   90.00
#
_symmetry.space_group_name_H-M   'P 1'
#
loop_
_entity.id
_entity.type
_entity.pdbx_description
1 polymer ?
#
loop_
_entity_poly.entity_id
_entity_poly.type
_entity_poly.pdbx_seq_one_letter_code
_entity_poly.pdbx_strand_id
1 'polypeptide(L)'
;QRTDHWVMDKKHAPYLFFVGVGEYAVIKDKWKNIAVDYYVEKEYEPYAKQIFGMTPEMLEFFSKQLKYEYPWQKYAQIVGRDFVSGAMENTTAVIHHEAVQQKAGQLIDENKWEETIAHELFHHWFGDLVTAESWSNLTVNESFATYSQYLWNEYKYGKDEADYKLWSSLRGYFSDPANISRDLVRFNYHAREDMFDGVSYNKGGGILHMLRNYLGDEAFFTGLSDYLKTNEYGTGEAHQLRLSLEKVSGKDLNWFFNQWFFGSGHPKLDIKYT
;
A
#
# COMPACT_ATOMS: atom_id res chain seq x y z
N GLN A 1 -22.42 29.18 -14.69
CA GLN A 1 -21.40 28.22 -15.16
C GLN A 1 -20.20 28.33 -14.23
N ARG A 2 -19.67 27.19 -13.77
CA ARG A 2 -18.45 27.07 -12.95
C ARG A 2 -17.39 26.38 -13.79
N THR A 3 -16.14 26.86 -13.70
CA THR A 3 -14.97 26.22 -14.28
C THR A 3 -13.95 26.00 -13.15
N ASP A 4 -13.50 24.80 -12.97
CA ASP A 4 -12.45 24.44 -12.03
C ASP A 4 -11.19 24.13 -12.83
N HIS A 5 -10.04 24.67 -12.38
CA HIS A 5 -8.76 24.45 -12.99
C HIS A 5 -7.84 23.68 -12.02
N TRP A 6 -7.39 22.52 -12.44
CA TRP A 6 -6.52 21.64 -11.66
C TRP A 6 -5.15 21.54 -12.32
N VAL A 7 -4.09 21.59 -11.51
CA VAL A 7 -2.72 21.53 -11.99
C VAL A 7 -1.96 20.47 -11.17
N MET A 8 -1.26 19.60 -11.87
CA MET A 8 -0.31 18.63 -11.31
C MET A 8 1.05 18.86 -11.95
N ASP A 9 2.01 19.35 -11.16
CA ASP A 9 3.36 19.67 -11.64
C ASP A 9 4.29 18.47 -11.72
N LYS A 10 3.93 17.40 -11.03
CA LYS A 10 4.77 16.19 -10.92
C LYS A 10 4.26 15.10 -11.84
N LYS A 11 5.19 14.33 -12.39
CA LYS A 11 4.86 13.19 -13.27
C LYS A 11 4.23 12.08 -12.45
N HIS A 12 3.20 11.46 -12.98
CA HIS A 12 2.60 10.23 -12.47
C HIS A 12 1.99 9.42 -13.62
N ALA A 13 1.70 8.15 -13.38
CA ALA A 13 1.15 7.27 -14.40
C ALA A 13 -0.28 7.70 -14.79
N PRO A 14 -0.67 7.61 -16.07
CA PRO A 14 -1.99 8.07 -16.54
C PRO A 14 -3.17 7.34 -15.90
N TYR A 15 -3.01 6.07 -15.49
CA TYR A 15 -4.09 5.29 -14.86
C TYR A 15 -4.47 5.82 -13.46
N LEU A 16 -3.61 6.61 -12.84
CA LEU A 16 -3.83 7.25 -11.54
C LEU A 16 -4.70 8.51 -11.61
N PHE A 17 -5.02 8.98 -12.82
CA PHE A 17 -5.86 10.16 -13.00
C PHE A 17 -7.29 9.88 -12.54
N PHE A 18 -7.85 10.81 -11.76
CA PHE A 18 -9.19 10.69 -11.21
C PHE A 18 -9.93 12.03 -11.23
N VAL A 19 -11.23 11.97 -11.50
CA VAL A 19 -12.16 13.10 -11.35
C VAL A 19 -13.37 12.64 -10.55
N GLY A 20 -13.54 13.19 -9.35
CA GLY A 20 -14.72 12.97 -8.52
C GLY A 20 -15.71 14.13 -8.65
N VAL A 21 -16.97 13.83 -8.97
CA VAL A 21 -18.06 14.82 -9.06
C VAL A 21 -19.22 14.34 -8.20
N GLY A 22 -19.64 15.18 -7.27
CA GLY A 22 -20.74 14.85 -6.37
C GLY A 22 -21.03 15.95 -5.36
N GLU A 23 -22.08 15.74 -4.58
CA GLU A 23 -22.43 16.59 -3.44
C GLU A 23 -21.85 16.02 -2.14
N TYR A 24 -20.65 16.44 -1.79
CA TYR A 24 -19.93 15.99 -0.63
C TYR A 24 -19.99 16.98 0.54
N ALA A 25 -19.97 16.45 1.77
CA ALA A 25 -19.43 17.15 2.92
C ALA A 25 -17.89 17.05 2.84
N VAL A 26 -17.21 18.20 3.02
CA VAL A 26 -15.75 18.28 2.89
C VAL A 26 -15.17 18.62 4.25
N ILE A 27 -14.48 17.65 4.86
CA ILE A 27 -13.82 17.82 6.15
C ILE A 27 -12.37 18.15 5.90
N LYS A 28 -11.97 19.35 6.36
CA LYS A 28 -10.59 19.83 6.23
C LYS A 28 -9.71 19.31 7.36
N ASP A 29 -8.53 18.86 6.96
CA ASP A 29 -7.45 18.47 7.83
C ASP A 29 -6.11 18.90 7.24
N LYS A 30 -5.02 18.64 7.93
CA LYS A 30 -3.68 18.98 7.45
C LYS A 30 -2.60 18.10 8.08
N TRP A 31 -1.53 17.91 7.34
CA TRP A 31 -0.25 17.42 7.84
C TRP A 31 0.85 18.40 7.39
N LYS A 32 1.59 18.97 8.34
CA LYS A 32 2.53 20.09 8.07
C LYS A 32 1.83 21.18 7.24
N ASN A 33 2.31 21.44 6.02
CA ASN A 33 1.75 22.42 5.08
C ASN A 33 0.87 21.77 4.00
N ILE A 34 0.62 20.47 4.09
CA ILE A 34 -0.15 19.70 3.12
C ILE A 34 -1.61 19.64 3.57
N ALA A 35 -2.53 20.01 2.69
CA ALA A 35 -3.96 19.83 2.92
C ALA A 35 -4.29 18.33 2.87
N VAL A 36 -5.04 17.87 3.87
CA VAL A 36 -5.56 16.50 3.98
C VAL A 36 -7.06 16.60 4.09
N ASP A 37 -7.77 16.29 3.01
CA ASP A 37 -9.21 16.55 2.90
C ASP A 37 -9.99 15.24 2.77
N TYR A 38 -11.14 15.16 3.47
CA TYR A 38 -12.03 14.00 3.39
C TYR A 38 -13.36 14.41 2.77
N TYR A 39 -13.75 13.74 1.68
CA TYR A 39 -14.97 13.94 0.93
C TYR A 39 -15.91 12.79 1.19
N VAL A 40 -16.92 13.00 2.02
CA VAL A 40 -17.89 11.98 2.42
C VAL A 40 -19.31 12.40 2.04
N GLU A 41 -20.22 11.44 2.01
CA GLU A 41 -21.65 11.78 1.90
C GLU A 41 -22.09 12.57 3.13
N LYS A 42 -23.04 13.51 2.94
CA LYS A 42 -23.46 14.46 3.99
C LYS A 42 -23.89 13.80 5.29
N GLU A 43 -24.52 12.62 5.23
CA GLU A 43 -24.93 11.88 6.43
C GLU A 43 -23.76 11.34 7.28
N TYR A 44 -22.56 11.19 6.68
CA TYR A 44 -21.36 10.71 7.35
C TYR A 44 -20.42 11.83 7.81
N GLU A 45 -20.77 13.10 7.54
CA GLU A 45 -19.98 14.26 7.97
C GLU A 45 -19.57 14.20 9.46
N PRO A 46 -20.48 13.84 10.41
CA PRO A 46 -20.14 13.77 11.83
C PRO A 46 -19.10 12.71 12.18
N TYR A 47 -18.93 11.70 11.33
CA TYR A 47 -18.08 10.54 11.58
C TYR A 47 -16.78 10.56 10.79
N ALA A 48 -16.63 11.45 9.82
CA ALA A 48 -15.50 11.48 8.89
C ALA A 48 -14.14 11.56 9.59
N LYS A 49 -14.05 12.31 10.69
CA LYS A 49 -12.82 12.38 11.50
C LYS A 49 -12.51 11.08 12.25
N GLN A 50 -13.51 10.30 12.63
CA GLN A 50 -13.29 8.98 13.24
C GLN A 50 -12.82 7.96 12.19
N ILE A 51 -13.29 8.09 10.94
CA ILE A 51 -12.94 7.19 9.85
C ILE A 51 -11.53 7.51 9.31
N PHE A 52 -11.27 8.78 8.98
CA PHE A 52 -10.07 9.19 8.22
C PHE A 52 -9.03 9.97 9.05
N GLY A 53 -9.36 10.36 10.27
CA GLY A 53 -8.56 11.33 11.05
C GLY A 53 -7.19 10.83 11.51
N MET A 54 -6.85 9.55 11.30
CA MET A 54 -5.50 9.03 11.50
C MET A 54 -4.56 9.30 10.32
N THR A 55 -5.07 9.76 9.21
CA THR A 55 -4.27 10.03 8.00
C THR A 55 -3.07 10.96 8.23
N PRO A 56 -3.15 12.07 8.98
CA PRO A 56 -1.97 12.90 9.28
C PRO A 56 -0.90 12.15 10.08
N GLU A 57 -1.29 11.28 11.01
CA GLU A 57 -0.36 10.43 11.77
C GLU A 57 0.31 9.38 10.86
N MET A 58 -0.46 8.77 9.95
CA MET A 58 0.06 7.83 8.94
C MET A 58 1.07 8.51 8.01
N LEU A 59 0.78 9.73 7.53
CA LEU A 59 1.70 10.54 6.71
C LEU A 59 3.03 10.78 7.43
N GLU A 60 2.99 11.14 8.70
CA GLU A 60 4.18 11.36 9.52
C GLU A 60 4.97 10.06 9.72
N PHE A 61 4.26 8.98 10.08
CA PHE A 61 4.86 7.68 10.32
C PHE A 61 5.54 7.13 9.08
N PHE A 62 4.84 7.04 7.95
CA PHE A 62 5.41 6.48 6.71
C PHE A 62 6.53 7.34 6.15
N SER A 63 6.40 8.67 6.20
CA SER A 63 7.49 9.58 5.77
C SER A 63 8.77 9.34 6.56
N LYS A 64 8.67 9.17 7.88
CA LYS A 64 9.82 8.85 8.75
C LYS A 64 10.38 7.47 8.48
N GLN A 65 9.50 6.47 8.40
CA GLN A 65 9.88 5.08 8.22
C GLN A 65 10.62 4.86 6.90
N LEU A 66 10.13 5.47 5.82
CA LEU A 66 10.74 5.40 4.50
C LEU A 66 11.95 6.34 4.31
N LYS A 67 12.24 7.20 5.28
CA LYS A 67 13.27 8.25 5.16
C LYS A 67 13.09 9.07 3.87
N TYR A 68 11.82 9.28 3.49
CA TYR A 68 11.38 10.00 2.30
C TYR A 68 10.06 10.72 2.60
N GLU A 69 10.06 12.06 2.63
CA GLU A 69 8.85 12.83 2.89
C GLU A 69 7.77 12.57 1.85
N TYR A 70 6.50 12.73 2.25
CA TYR A 70 5.37 12.63 1.32
C TYR A 70 5.58 13.59 0.14
N PRO A 71 5.62 13.09 -1.11
CA PRO A 71 6.13 13.87 -2.22
C PRO A 71 5.11 14.79 -2.91
N TRP A 72 3.84 14.74 -2.54
CA TRP A 72 2.75 15.38 -3.29
C TRP A 72 2.24 16.64 -2.60
N GLN A 73 1.51 17.50 -3.34
CA GLN A 73 1.08 18.83 -2.88
C GLN A 73 -0.12 18.80 -1.92
N LYS A 74 -0.92 17.73 -1.97
CA LYS A 74 -2.10 17.51 -1.13
C LYS A 74 -2.36 16.01 -0.99
N TYR A 75 -3.24 15.65 -0.05
CA TYR A 75 -3.81 14.32 0.04
C TYR A 75 -5.32 14.42 0.25
N ALA A 76 -6.12 13.83 -0.61
CA ALA A 76 -7.56 13.79 -0.45
C ALA A 76 -8.06 12.34 -0.49
N GLN A 77 -9.11 12.07 0.28
CA GLN A 77 -9.82 10.80 0.26
C GLN A 77 -11.28 11.07 -0.09
N ILE A 78 -11.77 10.42 -1.13
CA ILE A 78 -13.10 10.62 -1.68
C ILE A 78 -13.86 9.30 -1.63
N VAL A 79 -15.10 9.32 -1.20
CA VAL A 79 -15.96 8.14 -1.21
C VAL A 79 -16.77 8.12 -2.52
N GLY A 80 -16.75 6.98 -3.21
CA GLY A 80 -17.53 6.75 -4.43
C GLY A 80 -18.51 5.61 -4.27
N ARG A 81 -19.78 5.83 -4.68
CA ARG A 81 -20.79 4.77 -4.74
C ARG A 81 -20.55 3.84 -5.91
N ASP A 82 -20.91 2.57 -5.69
CA ASP A 82 -20.81 1.52 -6.72
C ASP A 82 -19.38 1.38 -7.29
N PHE A 83 -18.37 1.73 -6.49
CA PHE A 83 -16.99 1.59 -6.92
C PHE A 83 -16.65 0.10 -7.08
N VAL A 84 -15.98 -0.25 -8.17
CA VAL A 84 -15.74 -1.64 -8.59
C VAL A 84 -14.77 -2.41 -7.69
N SER A 85 -14.00 -1.71 -6.85
CA SER A 85 -13.00 -2.26 -5.93
C SER A 85 -13.18 -1.71 -4.52
N GLY A 86 -12.34 -2.13 -3.56
CA GLY A 86 -12.32 -1.58 -2.20
C GLY A 86 -11.86 -0.11 -2.17
N ALA A 87 -10.80 0.20 -2.87
CA ALA A 87 -10.25 1.54 -3.04
C ALA A 87 -9.32 1.61 -4.25
N MET A 88 -8.75 2.79 -4.52
CA MET A 88 -7.77 3.04 -5.58
C MET A 88 -6.90 4.24 -5.22
N GLU A 89 -5.61 4.11 -5.39
CA GLU A 89 -4.55 5.02 -5.00
C GLU A 89 -4.41 6.28 -5.88
N ASN A 90 -5.42 6.72 -6.60
CA ASN A 90 -5.33 7.87 -7.50
C ASN A 90 -4.53 9.02 -6.88
N THR A 91 -3.48 9.44 -7.55
CA THR A 91 -2.47 10.36 -7.01
C THR A 91 -3.11 11.61 -6.41
N THR A 92 -2.93 11.83 -5.13
CA THR A 92 -3.47 12.94 -4.32
C THR A 92 -4.99 12.96 -4.13
N ALA A 93 -5.74 11.98 -4.65
CA ALA A 93 -7.20 11.94 -4.60
C ALA A 93 -7.73 10.49 -4.57
N VAL A 94 -7.33 9.74 -3.54
CA VAL A 94 -7.74 8.34 -3.34
C VAL A 94 -9.25 8.19 -3.33
N ILE A 95 -9.77 7.25 -4.12
CA ILE A 95 -11.18 6.86 -4.04
C ILE A 95 -11.35 5.63 -3.16
N HIS A 96 -12.36 5.65 -2.29
CA HIS A 96 -12.79 4.52 -1.49
C HIS A 96 -14.20 4.11 -1.86
N HIS A 97 -14.48 2.81 -1.80
CA HIS A 97 -15.83 2.27 -1.85
C HIS A 97 -16.68 2.83 -0.70
N GLU A 98 -17.99 3.02 -0.92
CA GLU A 98 -18.89 3.61 0.08
C GLU A 98 -18.94 2.87 1.42
N ALA A 99 -18.56 1.59 1.46
CA ALA A 99 -18.49 0.80 2.69
C ALA A 99 -17.46 1.32 3.72
N VAL A 100 -16.50 2.17 3.30
CA VAL A 100 -15.58 2.85 4.22
C VAL A 100 -16.33 3.76 5.19
N GLN A 101 -17.50 4.27 4.79
CA GLN A 101 -18.34 5.13 5.61
C GLN A 101 -19.03 4.33 6.72
N GLN A 102 -18.72 4.66 7.94
CA GLN A 102 -19.19 3.98 9.13
C GLN A 102 -19.83 4.99 10.09
N LYS A 103 -20.91 4.59 10.74
CA LYS A 103 -21.58 5.38 11.82
C LYS A 103 -20.97 5.01 13.17
N ALA A 104 -21.20 5.85 14.18
CA ALA A 104 -20.62 5.71 15.52
C ALA A 104 -20.71 4.28 16.09
N GLY A 105 -21.86 3.61 15.92
CA GLY A 105 -22.03 2.23 16.41
C GLY A 105 -21.14 1.18 15.74
N GLN A 106 -20.68 1.45 14.53
CA GLN A 106 -19.77 0.57 13.77
C GLN A 106 -18.30 0.84 14.10
N LEU A 107 -17.99 1.99 14.68
CA LEU A 107 -16.64 2.44 15.03
C LEU A 107 -16.31 2.22 16.54
N ILE A 108 -17.17 1.51 17.30
CA ILE A 108 -16.97 1.31 18.74
C ILE A 108 -15.75 0.45 19.01
N ASP A 109 -15.61 -0.67 18.30
CA ASP A 109 -14.53 -1.63 18.54
C ASP A 109 -13.31 -1.31 17.69
N GLU A 110 -13.51 -1.04 16.41
CA GLU A 110 -12.44 -0.75 15.45
C GLU A 110 -12.95 0.04 14.24
N ASN A 111 -12.05 0.73 13.54
CA ASN A 111 -12.27 1.18 12.19
C ASN A 111 -11.84 0.08 11.21
N LYS A 112 -12.79 -0.66 10.67
CA LYS A 112 -12.53 -1.82 9.78
C LYS A 112 -11.77 -1.46 8.50
N TRP A 113 -11.72 -0.18 8.15
CA TRP A 113 -11.07 0.30 6.92
C TRP A 113 -9.74 1.00 7.18
N GLU A 114 -9.28 1.03 8.42
CA GLU A 114 -8.03 1.70 8.78
C GLU A 114 -6.83 1.13 8.03
N GLU A 115 -6.76 -0.19 7.89
CA GLU A 115 -5.72 -0.86 7.12
C GLU A 115 -5.79 -0.51 5.62
N THR A 116 -7.00 -0.38 5.06
CA THR A 116 -7.17 0.06 3.67
C THR A 116 -6.72 1.51 3.49
N ILE A 117 -7.03 2.39 4.44
CA ILE A 117 -6.56 3.78 4.41
C ILE A 117 -5.02 3.85 4.44
N ALA A 118 -4.38 3.02 5.25
CA ALA A 118 -2.91 2.92 5.29
C ALA A 118 -2.34 2.38 3.96
N HIS A 119 -2.97 1.36 3.38
CA HIS A 119 -2.63 0.75 2.10
C HIS A 119 -2.64 1.81 0.97
N GLU A 120 -3.76 2.50 0.79
CA GLU A 120 -3.91 3.50 -0.27
C GLU A 120 -2.98 4.70 -0.08
N LEU A 121 -2.72 5.09 1.17
CA LEU A 121 -1.75 6.14 1.44
C LEU A 121 -0.32 5.70 1.06
N PHE A 122 0.06 4.47 1.37
CA PHE A 122 1.42 3.98 1.11
C PHE A 122 1.73 3.88 -0.38
N HIS A 123 0.73 3.64 -1.19
CA HIS A 123 0.86 3.69 -2.65
C HIS A 123 1.42 5.00 -3.17
N HIS A 124 1.25 6.12 -2.46
CA HIS A 124 1.81 7.41 -2.88
C HIS A 124 3.34 7.41 -2.97
N TRP A 125 4.00 6.43 -2.34
CA TRP A 125 5.43 6.13 -2.54
C TRP A 125 5.63 4.91 -3.46
N PHE A 126 4.91 3.81 -3.21
CA PHE A 126 5.01 2.56 -3.96
C PHE A 126 3.78 2.35 -4.84
N GLY A 127 3.80 2.94 -6.01
CA GLY A 127 2.70 2.98 -6.98
C GLY A 127 2.66 4.30 -7.74
N ASP A 128 2.65 5.43 -7.02
CA ASP A 128 2.54 6.77 -7.59
C ASP A 128 3.91 7.41 -7.84
N LEU A 129 4.76 7.50 -6.81
CA LEU A 129 6.11 8.06 -6.95
C LEU A 129 7.01 7.16 -7.78
N VAL A 130 6.96 5.86 -7.51
CA VAL A 130 7.61 4.82 -8.30
C VAL A 130 6.53 3.81 -8.70
N THR A 131 6.20 3.78 -9.98
CA THR A 131 5.15 2.91 -10.54
C THR A 131 5.78 1.62 -11.05
N ALA A 132 5.09 0.48 -10.93
CA ALA A 132 5.51 -0.77 -11.56
C ALA A 132 5.74 -0.57 -13.06
N GLU A 133 6.91 -0.99 -13.57
CA GLU A 133 7.27 -0.86 -14.98
C GLU A 133 6.25 -1.53 -15.90
N SER A 134 5.72 -2.66 -15.44
CA SER A 134 4.67 -3.43 -16.11
C SER A 134 3.83 -4.16 -15.06
N TRP A 135 2.67 -4.68 -15.47
CA TRP A 135 1.82 -5.50 -14.61
C TRP A 135 2.55 -6.73 -14.05
N SER A 136 3.60 -7.22 -14.74
CA SER A 136 4.45 -8.30 -14.25
C SER A 136 5.13 -7.98 -12.93
N ASN A 137 5.43 -6.71 -12.68
CA ASN A 137 6.07 -6.19 -11.48
C ASN A 137 5.07 -5.56 -10.48
N LEU A 138 3.78 -5.89 -10.56
CA LEU A 138 2.74 -5.32 -9.68
C LEU A 138 3.08 -5.43 -8.19
N THR A 139 3.90 -6.42 -7.82
CA THR A 139 4.42 -6.59 -6.45
C THR A 139 5.08 -5.33 -5.89
N VAL A 140 5.75 -4.50 -6.71
CA VAL A 140 6.39 -3.27 -6.21
C VAL A 140 5.38 -2.17 -5.86
N ASN A 141 4.12 -2.32 -6.25
CA ASN A 141 2.99 -1.53 -5.77
C ASN A 141 2.29 -2.27 -4.63
N GLU A 142 1.60 -3.36 -4.92
CA GLU A 142 0.61 -3.99 -4.05
C GLU A 142 1.19 -4.71 -2.84
N SER A 143 2.32 -5.40 -3.01
CA SER A 143 2.94 -6.08 -1.86
C SER A 143 3.42 -5.07 -0.83
N PHE A 144 3.92 -3.92 -1.27
CA PHE A 144 4.37 -2.83 -0.39
C PHE A 144 3.21 -2.15 0.32
N ALA A 145 2.14 -1.85 -0.40
CA ALA A 145 0.94 -1.28 0.19
C ALA A 145 0.28 -2.26 1.17
N THR A 146 0.23 -3.55 0.86
CA THR A 146 -0.22 -4.57 1.81
C THR A 146 0.69 -4.67 3.03
N TYR A 147 2.02 -4.58 2.84
CA TYR A 147 2.95 -4.61 3.96
C TYR A 147 2.87 -3.36 4.85
N SER A 148 2.44 -2.24 4.30
CA SER A 148 2.18 -1.03 5.10
C SER A 148 1.12 -1.22 6.16
N GLN A 149 0.15 -2.10 5.93
CA GLN A 149 -0.87 -2.49 6.91
C GLN A 149 -0.23 -3.13 8.14
N TYR A 150 0.75 -4.05 7.91
CA TYR A 150 1.55 -4.60 9.00
C TYR A 150 2.33 -3.50 9.74
N LEU A 151 3.03 -2.64 9.01
CA LEU A 151 3.85 -1.57 9.61
C LEU A 151 3.00 -0.61 10.45
N TRP A 152 1.83 -0.25 9.97
CA TRP A 152 0.90 0.60 10.70
C TRP A 152 0.37 -0.09 11.97
N ASN A 153 -0.06 -1.35 11.86
CA ASN A 153 -0.54 -2.11 13.01
C ASN A 153 0.58 -2.29 14.07
N GLU A 154 1.82 -2.60 13.64
CA GLU A 154 2.98 -2.71 14.54
C GLU A 154 3.23 -1.41 15.29
N TYR A 155 3.20 -0.28 14.59
CA TYR A 155 3.37 1.04 15.19
C TYR A 155 2.22 1.43 16.14
N LYS A 156 0.98 1.21 15.72
CA LYS A 156 -0.20 1.73 16.40
C LYS A 156 -0.70 0.82 17.54
N TYR A 157 -0.69 -0.47 17.32
CA TYR A 157 -1.31 -1.47 18.19
C TYR A 157 -0.31 -2.49 18.75
N GLY A 158 0.93 -2.47 18.29
CA GLY A 158 1.99 -3.35 18.74
C GLY A 158 2.14 -4.61 17.90
N LYS A 159 3.26 -5.32 18.16
CA LYS A 159 3.71 -6.45 17.35
C LYS A 159 2.72 -7.61 17.32
N ASP A 160 2.10 -7.94 18.44
CA ASP A 160 1.20 -9.09 18.53
C ASP A 160 -0.03 -8.91 17.63
N GLU A 161 -0.60 -7.69 17.56
CA GLU A 161 -1.69 -7.38 16.65
C GLU A 161 -1.23 -7.43 15.19
N ALA A 162 -0.09 -6.85 14.88
CA ALA A 162 0.48 -6.87 13.54
C ALA A 162 0.74 -8.31 13.06
N ASP A 163 1.33 -9.15 13.91
CA ASP A 163 1.61 -10.56 13.59
C ASP A 163 0.30 -11.36 13.38
N TYR A 164 -0.73 -11.10 14.18
CA TYR A 164 -2.05 -11.72 13.98
C TYR A 164 -2.69 -11.31 12.65
N LYS A 165 -2.63 -10.03 12.31
CA LYS A 165 -3.16 -9.51 11.02
C LYS A 165 -2.38 -10.08 9.84
N LEU A 166 -1.05 -10.14 9.91
CA LEU A 166 -0.21 -10.76 8.87
C LEU A 166 -0.53 -12.25 8.69
N TRP A 167 -0.66 -12.99 9.79
CA TRP A 167 -1.07 -14.39 9.75
C TRP A 167 -2.45 -14.55 9.11
N SER A 168 -3.41 -13.71 9.47
CA SER A 168 -4.75 -13.72 8.89
C SER A 168 -4.71 -13.44 7.37
N SER A 169 -3.91 -12.46 6.97
CA SER A 169 -3.67 -12.14 5.54
C SER A 169 -3.09 -13.34 4.78
N LEU A 170 -2.06 -14.01 5.32
CA LEU A 170 -1.45 -15.18 4.70
C LEU A 170 -2.43 -16.36 4.56
N ARG A 171 -3.42 -16.50 5.43
CA ARG A 171 -4.50 -17.49 5.24
C ARG A 171 -5.27 -17.25 3.95
N GLY A 172 -5.44 -16.01 3.52
CA GLY A 172 -6.03 -15.67 2.23
C GLY A 172 -5.24 -16.26 1.06
N TYR A 173 -3.90 -16.15 1.11
CA TYR A 173 -3.03 -16.79 0.12
C TYR A 173 -3.17 -18.32 0.13
N PHE A 174 -3.20 -18.96 1.30
CA PHE A 174 -3.30 -20.42 1.41
C PHE A 174 -4.68 -20.97 1.06
N SER A 175 -5.73 -20.16 1.06
CA SER A 175 -7.11 -20.60 0.81
C SER A 175 -7.39 -20.90 -0.66
N ASP A 176 -6.63 -20.34 -1.60
CA ASP A 176 -6.74 -20.59 -3.03
C ASP A 176 -5.58 -21.45 -3.55
N PRO A 177 -5.83 -22.74 -3.91
CA PRO A 177 -4.79 -23.61 -4.45
C PRO A 177 -4.10 -23.08 -5.72
N ALA A 178 -4.74 -22.22 -6.49
CA ALA A 178 -4.14 -21.63 -7.69
C ALA A 178 -2.95 -20.73 -7.36
N ASN A 179 -2.92 -20.14 -6.17
CA ASN A 179 -1.81 -19.29 -5.71
C ASN A 179 -0.48 -20.05 -5.58
N ILE A 180 -0.52 -21.37 -5.35
CA ILE A 180 0.70 -22.18 -5.12
C ILE A 180 1.58 -22.24 -6.37
N SER A 181 0.98 -22.18 -7.56
CA SER A 181 1.68 -22.31 -8.84
C SER A 181 2.11 -20.96 -9.45
N ARG A 182 1.80 -19.84 -8.80
CA ARG A 182 2.08 -18.50 -9.31
C ARG A 182 3.31 -17.89 -8.68
N ASP A 183 4.17 -17.32 -9.53
CA ASP A 183 5.30 -16.49 -9.10
C ASP A 183 4.80 -15.10 -8.69
N LEU A 184 5.55 -14.42 -7.85
CA LEU A 184 5.22 -13.05 -7.45
C LEU A 184 5.45 -12.08 -8.62
N VAL A 185 6.57 -12.19 -9.32
CA VAL A 185 6.83 -11.52 -10.60
C VAL A 185 6.58 -12.52 -11.72
N ARG A 186 5.60 -12.25 -12.57
CA ARG A 186 5.23 -13.17 -13.66
C ARG A 186 4.82 -12.44 -14.93
N PHE A 187 5.29 -12.93 -16.07
CA PHE A 187 4.99 -12.39 -17.40
C PHE A 187 3.92 -13.20 -18.16
N ASN A 188 3.47 -14.30 -17.57
CA ASN A 188 2.46 -15.18 -18.13
C ASN A 188 1.09 -14.89 -17.50
N TYR A 189 0.42 -13.84 -17.96
CA TYR A 189 -0.96 -13.48 -17.58
C TYR A 189 -1.75 -13.15 -18.84
N HIS A 190 -3.07 -13.41 -18.84
CA HIS A 190 -3.97 -13.13 -19.97
C HIS A 190 -4.52 -11.71 -19.93
N ALA A 191 -4.87 -11.24 -18.73
CA ALA A 191 -5.36 -9.89 -18.48
C ALA A 191 -4.65 -9.32 -17.24
N ARG A 192 -4.59 -7.99 -17.16
CA ARG A 192 -3.98 -7.32 -15.99
C ARG A 192 -4.64 -7.74 -14.67
N GLU A 193 -5.94 -7.99 -14.71
CA GLU A 193 -6.74 -8.43 -13.56
C GLU A 193 -6.23 -9.74 -12.95
N ASP A 194 -5.59 -10.60 -13.72
CA ASP A 194 -4.97 -11.84 -13.23
C ASP A 194 -3.81 -11.60 -12.24
N MET A 195 -3.26 -10.38 -12.24
CA MET A 195 -2.16 -9.99 -11.36
C MET A 195 -2.65 -9.57 -9.97
N PHE A 196 -3.93 -9.19 -9.82
CA PHE A 196 -4.54 -8.75 -8.56
C PHE A 196 -5.05 -9.96 -7.77
N ASP A 197 -4.17 -10.67 -7.10
CA ASP A 197 -4.47 -11.93 -6.41
C ASP A 197 -3.75 -12.08 -5.06
N GLY A 198 -4.04 -13.16 -4.34
CA GLY A 198 -3.42 -13.45 -3.05
C GLY A 198 -1.89 -13.61 -3.10
N VAL A 199 -1.30 -13.77 -4.29
CA VAL A 199 0.16 -13.81 -4.45
C VAL A 199 0.72 -12.38 -4.40
N SER A 200 0.19 -11.47 -5.21
CA SER A 200 0.64 -10.08 -5.27
C SER A 200 0.42 -9.33 -3.95
N TYR A 201 -0.71 -9.58 -3.28
CA TYR A 201 -1.04 -8.93 -2.00
C TYR A 201 -0.48 -9.70 -0.81
N ASN A 202 -1.05 -10.85 -0.49
CA ASN A 202 -0.83 -11.54 0.78
C ASN A 202 0.56 -12.21 0.87
N LYS A 203 0.93 -13.01 -0.14
CA LYS A 203 2.27 -13.64 -0.20
C LYS A 203 3.34 -12.56 -0.29
N GLY A 204 3.15 -11.55 -1.14
CA GLY A 204 4.10 -10.45 -1.31
C GLY A 204 4.38 -9.69 -0.03
N GLY A 205 3.34 -9.33 0.73
CA GLY A 205 3.49 -8.71 2.05
C GLY A 205 4.28 -9.59 3.03
N GLY A 206 4.00 -10.90 3.04
CA GLY A 206 4.75 -11.87 3.86
C GLY A 206 6.22 -11.99 3.45
N ILE A 207 6.53 -11.94 2.14
CA ILE A 207 7.90 -11.95 1.62
C ILE A 207 8.66 -10.71 2.07
N LEU A 208 8.03 -9.53 2.02
CA LEU A 208 8.64 -8.29 2.50
C LEU A 208 8.92 -8.34 4.00
N HIS A 209 8.03 -8.94 4.79
CA HIS A 209 8.27 -9.16 6.21
C HIS A 209 9.46 -10.10 6.47
N MET A 210 9.58 -11.20 5.72
CA MET A 210 10.76 -12.07 5.80
C MET A 210 12.05 -11.34 5.42
N LEU A 211 12.01 -10.52 4.36
CA LEU A 211 13.15 -9.75 3.89
C LEU A 211 13.61 -8.72 4.92
N ARG A 212 12.66 -8.01 5.56
CA ARG A 212 12.94 -7.11 6.69
C ARG A 212 13.61 -7.85 7.84
N ASN A 213 13.09 -9.02 8.25
CA ASN A 213 13.68 -9.82 9.31
C ASN A 213 15.10 -10.34 8.96
N TYR A 214 15.35 -10.65 7.70
CA TYR A 214 16.66 -11.11 7.23
C TYR A 214 17.71 -9.98 7.18
N LEU A 215 17.29 -8.77 6.78
CA LEU A 215 18.17 -7.62 6.63
C LEU A 215 18.34 -6.82 7.92
N GLY A 216 17.32 -6.80 8.77
CA GLY A 216 17.13 -5.87 9.87
C GLY A 216 16.53 -4.53 9.40
N ASP A 217 15.89 -3.82 10.32
CA ASP A 217 15.11 -2.61 10.04
C ASP A 217 15.93 -1.53 9.33
N GLU A 218 17.13 -1.24 9.83
CA GLU A 218 17.95 -0.15 9.29
C GLU A 218 18.33 -0.38 7.83
N ALA A 219 18.80 -1.59 7.47
CA ALA A 219 19.17 -1.92 6.09
C ALA A 219 17.94 -2.01 5.19
N PHE A 220 16.84 -2.58 5.69
CA PHE A 220 15.60 -2.70 4.93
C PHE A 220 15.04 -1.32 4.56
N PHE A 221 14.76 -0.45 5.54
CA PHE A 221 14.14 0.86 5.26
C PHE A 221 15.10 1.83 4.56
N THR A 222 16.40 1.75 4.80
CA THR A 222 17.38 2.54 4.04
C THR A 222 17.44 2.07 2.57
N GLY A 223 17.34 0.77 2.32
CA GLY A 223 17.25 0.23 0.96
C GLY A 223 15.97 0.64 0.24
N LEU A 224 14.83 0.68 0.93
CA LEU A 224 13.58 1.20 0.37
C LEU A 224 13.71 2.70 0.03
N SER A 225 14.34 3.49 0.91
CA SER A 225 14.62 4.91 0.64
C SER A 225 15.51 5.09 -0.59
N ASP A 226 16.56 4.27 -0.73
CA ASP A 226 17.44 4.29 -1.91
C ASP A 226 16.69 3.95 -3.20
N TYR A 227 15.84 2.92 -3.16
CA TYR A 227 14.97 2.52 -4.27
C TYR A 227 14.04 3.66 -4.70
N LEU A 228 13.34 4.29 -3.76
CA LEU A 228 12.44 5.40 -4.04
C LEU A 228 13.18 6.59 -4.65
N LYS A 229 14.31 7.02 -4.07
CA LYS A 229 15.11 8.14 -4.56
C LYS A 229 15.72 7.90 -5.93
N THR A 230 16.09 6.65 -6.22
CA THR A 230 16.71 6.30 -7.50
C THR A 230 15.69 6.30 -8.64
N ASN A 231 14.43 5.96 -8.35
CA ASN A 231 13.40 5.76 -9.36
C ASN A 231 12.26 6.79 -9.30
N GLU A 232 12.39 7.86 -8.49
CA GLU A 232 11.33 8.83 -8.25
C GLU A 232 10.75 9.43 -9.53
N TYR A 233 9.42 9.55 -9.57
CA TYR A 233 8.64 10.03 -10.72
C TYR A 233 8.84 9.20 -12.00
N GLY A 234 9.23 7.95 -11.83
CA GLY A 234 9.48 6.99 -12.89
C GLY A 234 8.89 5.63 -12.60
N THR A 235 9.48 4.61 -13.20
CA THR A 235 9.07 3.21 -13.04
C THR A 235 10.12 2.39 -12.32
N GLY A 236 9.69 1.29 -11.69
CA GLY A 236 10.56 0.37 -10.99
C GLY A 236 10.18 -1.09 -11.17
N GLU A 237 11.18 -1.96 -11.01
CA GLU A 237 11.08 -3.40 -11.08
C GLU A 237 11.63 -4.07 -9.81
N ALA A 238 11.28 -5.34 -9.61
CA ALA A 238 11.83 -6.14 -8.51
C ALA A 238 13.36 -6.20 -8.50
N HIS A 239 14.01 -6.20 -9.67
CA HIS A 239 15.47 -6.19 -9.77
C HIS A 239 16.11 -4.90 -9.27
N GLN A 240 15.49 -3.73 -9.54
CA GLN A 240 15.98 -2.45 -9.03
C GLN A 240 15.83 -2.36 -7.51
N LEU A 241 14.72 -2.91 -6.97
CA LEU A 241 14.53 -3.06 -5.53
C LEU A 241 15.65 -3.91 -4.91
N ARG A 242 15.95 -5.07 -5.51
CA ARG A 242 17.04 -5.94 -5.07
C ARG A 242 18.38 -5.20 -5.03
N LEU A 243 18.72 -4.50 -6.11
CA LEU A 243 19.99 -3.76 -6.21
C LEU A 243 20.13 -2.66 -5.16
N SER A 244 19.05 -1.93 -4.85
CA SER A 244 19.05 -0.93 -3.77
C SER A 244 19.26 -1.58 -2.40
N LEU A 245 18.61 -2.70 -2.13
CA LEU A 245 18.77 -3.43 -0.87
C LEU A 245 20.17 -4.06 -0.74
N GLU A 246 20.73 -4.62 -1.81
CA GLU A 246 22.11 -5.14 -1.85
C GLU A 246 23.14 -4.03 -1.62
N LYS A 247 22.97 -2.89 -2.29
CA LYS A 247 23.83 -1.70 -2.14
C LYS A 247 23.91 -1.24 -0.69
N VAL A 248 22.79 -1.21 0.00
CA VAL A 248 22.71 -0.70 1.38
C VAL A 248 23.16 -1.76 2.39
N SER A 249 22.75 -3.02 2.22
CA SER A 249 23.02 -4.08 3.18
C SER A 249 24.40 -4.74 3.03
N GLY A 250 25.01 -4.63 1.85
CA GLY A 250 26.22 -5.36 1.50
C GLY A 250 26.02 -6.87 1.34
N LYS A 251 24.77 -7.37 1.36
CA LYS A 251 24.43 -8.80 1.21
C LYS A 251 24.01 -9.10 -0.23
N ASP A 252 24.42 -10.27 -0.73
CA ASP A 252 23.86 -10.83 -1.95
C ASP A 252 22.42 -11.30 -1.70
N LEU A 253 21.45 -10.74 -2.41
CA LEU A 253 20.04 -11.08 -2.33
C LEU A 253 19.55 -11.81 -3.58
N ASN A 254 20.41 -12.11 -4.53
CA ASN A 254 20.03 -12.77 -5.77
C ASN A 254 19.30 -14.10 -5.50
N TRP A 255 19.83 -14.90 -4.57
CA TRP A 255 19.19 -16.16 -4.15
C TRP A 255 17.78 -15.94 -3.57
N PHE A 256 17.60 -14.88 -2.73
CA PHE A 256 16.31 -14.58 -2.10
C PHE A 256 15.26 -14.18 -3.15
N PHE A 257 15.63 -13.27 -4.07
CA PHE A 257 14.72 -12.85 -5.13
C PHE A 257 14.39 -13.98 -6.10
N ASN A 258 15.36 -14.80 -6.49
CA ASN A 258 15.12 -15.98 -7.31
C ASN A 258 14.15 -16.97 -6.66
N GLN A 259 14.28 -17.18 -5.35
CA GLN A 259 13.42 -18.11 -4.62
C GLN A 259 12.01 -17.55 -4.35
N TRP A 260 11.88 -16.27 -4.02
CA TRP A 260 10.66 -15.73 -3.48
C TRP A 260 9.90 -14.80 -4.43
N PHE A 261 10.59 -14.03 -5.28
CA PHE A 261 9.96 -13.16 -6.26
C PHE A 261 9.74 -13.86 -7.60
N PHE A 262 10.70 -14.69 -8.03
CA PHE A 262 10.68 -15.36 -9.32
C PHE A 262 10.36 -16.87 -9.21
N GLY A 263 10.08 -17.35 -8.01
CA GLY A 263 9.67 -18.72 -7.74
C GLY A 263 8.28 -18.81 -7.12
N SER A 264 7.58 -19.90 -7.45
CA SER A 264 6.23 -20.18 -6.94
C SER A 264 6.26 -20.99 -5.63
N GLY A 265 5.09 -21.13 -5.02
CA GLY A 265 4.90 -21.98 -3.85
C GLY A 265 5.33 -21.38 -2.52
N HIS A 266 5.42 -22.24 -1.53
CA HIS A 266 5.88 -21.96 -0.16
C HIS A 266 6.44 -23.23 0.47
N PRO A 267 7.30 -23.13 1.50
CA PRO A 267 7.84 -24.30 2.18
C PRO A 267 6.75 -25.04 2.98
N LYS A 268 6.84 -26.37 3.00
CA LYS A 268 6.10 -27.22 3.93
C LYS A 268 7.05 -27.61 5.05
N LEU A 269 6.74 -27.20 6.27
CA LEU A 269 7.61 -27.38 7.43
C LEU A 269 7.03 -28.46 8.35
N ASP A 270 7.89 -29.37 8.83
CA ASP A 270 7.61 -30.27 9.96
C ASP A 270 8.42 -29.76 11.16
N ILE A 271 7.74 -29.09 12.10
CA ILE A 271 8.39 -28.46 13.25
C ILE A 271 8.23 -29.36 14.45
N LYS A 272 9.35 -29.79 15.01
CA LYS A 272 9.42 -30.55 16.27
C LYS A 272 10.20 -29.74 17.30
N TYR A 273 9.63 -29.63 18.50
CA TYR A 273 10.33 -29.07 19.66
C TYR A 273 10.19 -29.99 20.87
N THR A 274 11.17 -29.96 21.75
CA THR A 274 11.25 -30.75 22.98
C THR A 274 11.29 -29.79 24.17
#